data_485ccbb2d75a7be438ce2478b5ec18a1
#
_entry.id   485ccbb2d75a7be438ce2478b5ec18a1
#
_cell.length_a   1.000
_cell.length_b   1.000
_cell.length_c   1.000
_cell.angle_alpha   90.00
_cell.angle_beta   90.00
_cell.angle_gamma   90.00
#
_symmetry.space_group_name_H-M   'P 1'
#
loop_
_entity.id
_entity.type
_entity.pdbx_description
1 polymer ?
#
loop_
_entity_poly.entity_id
_entity_poly.type
_entity_poly.pdbx_seq_one_letter_code
_entity_poly.pdbx_strand_id
1 'polypeptide(L)'
;MQVPLYCIPLLHSAGGLSAHAQTTADSKLLFGSNENGTAGLIAIIYDLKQTQAMQPSHVTQDTYQPIINQFLKQGWDESVLNRFFRITRPLYSTQIFIPRIDAGSAPKAYGVEKFVKPSSWIIHYKGQVSPPEDGTYRLVAYADDILAVAVNNKTVCIGLHPSMNFSGIWKSTEKPGAVAFNGNLTYGDWLVLKKDQPIDLDILVGERPGGEFCAFLLYQKQGETYQNDPAGNPILPVFQLSDVGIPGGKLAPLATKGKPWKLFR
;
A
#
# COMPACT_ATOMS: atom_id res chain seq x y z
N MET A 1 42.25 -36.60 -52.00
CA MET A 1 42.27 -36.56 -50.52
C MET A 1 41.11 -35.68 -50.09
N GLN A 2 40.04 -36.27 -49.67
CA GLN A 2 38.81 -35.59 -49.19
C GLN A 2 38.86 -35.58 -47.67
N VAL A 3 38.68 -34.39 -47.09
CA VAL A 3 38.59 -34.16 -45.65
C VAL A 3 37.11 -34.02 -45.32
N PRO A 4 36.55 -34.79 -44.36
CA PRO A 4 35.17 -34.66 -43.98
C PRO A 4 34.91 -33.50 -43.03
N LEU A 5 33.88 -32.68 -43.34
CA LEU A 5 33.34 -31.67 -42.48
C LEU A 5 32.56 -32.35 -41.33
N TYR A 6 32.95 -32.08 -40.10
CA TYR A 6 32.15 -32.41 -38.91
C TYR A 6 31.17 -31.26 -38.63
N CYS A 7 29.87 -31.57 -38.75
CA CYS A 7 28.79 -30.73 -38.20
C CYS A 7 28.72 -30.88 -36.68
N ILE A 8 28.91 -29.76 -35.95
CA ILE A 8 28.65 -29.66 -34.50
C ILE A 8 27.20 -29.19 -34.35
N PRO A 9 26.34 -29.91 -33.62
CA PRO A 9 25.00 -29.40 -33.31
C PRO A 9 25.07 -28.30 -32.22
N LEU A 10 24.54 -27.13 -32.55
CA LEU A 10 24.26 -26.06 -31.55
C LEU A 10 23.15 -26.54 -30.60
N LEU A 11 23.51 -26.83 -29.37
CA LEU A 11 22.54 -26.97 -28.30
C LEU A 11 21.97 -25.58 -27.95
N HIS A 12 20.73 -25.35 -28.34
CA HIS A 12 19.94 -24.24 -27.79
C HIS A 12 19.48 -24.62 -26.39
N SER A 13 20.14 -24.05 -25.39
CA SER A 13 19.63 -24.03 -24.01
C SER A 13 18.48 -23.04 -23.95
N ALA A 14 17.27 -23.53 -24.00
CA ALA A 14 16.07 -22.78 -23.61
C ALA A 14 16.16 -22.50 -22.11
N GLY A 15 16.70 -21.34 -21.74
CA GLY A 15 16.62 -20.81 -20.38
C GLY A 15 15.18 -20.51 -20.05
N GLY A 16 14.47 -21.46 -19.46
CA GLY A 16 13.16 -21.24 -18.88
C GLY A 16 13.29 -20.20 -17.78
N LEU A 17 12.69 -19.02 -17.98
CA LEU A 17 12.42 -18.05 -16.93
C LEU A 17 11.47 -18.71 -15.92
N SER A 18 12.04 -19.24 -14.85
CA SER A 18 11.28 -19.72 -13.70
C SER A 18 10.61 -18.51 -13.04
N ALA A 19 9.35 -18.29 -13.37
CA ALA A 19 8.49 -17.42 -12.59
C ALA A 19 8.41 -18.03 -11.19
N HIS A 20 9.13 -17.46 -10.23
CA HIS A 20 8.98 -17.83 -8.83
C HIS A 20 7.55 -17.46 -8.41
N ALA A 21 6.69 -18.46 -8.32
CA ALA A 21 5.41 -18.35 -7.65
C ALA A 21 5.70 -17.94 -6.21
N GLN A 22 5.41 -16.69 -5.86
CA GLN A 22 5.43 -16.21 -4.48
C GLN A 22 4.49 -17.11 -3.67
N THR A 23 5.00 -17.78 -2.66
CA THR A 23 4.23 -18.74 -1.88
C THR A 23 3.10 -18.04 -1.13
N THR A 24 1.98 -18.73 -0.93
CA THR A 24 0.78 -18.18 -0.29
C THR A 24 0.98 -17.68 1.15
N ALA A 25 2.05 -18.10 1.81
CA ALA A 25 2.44 -17.62 3.15
C ALA A 25 2.96 -16.19 3.11
N ASP A 26 3.72 -15.80 2.07
CA ASP A 26 4.31 -14.46 1.96
C ASP A 26 3.26 -13.37 1.71
N SER A 27 2.18 -13.67 0.96
CA SER A 27 1.15 -12.67 0.67
C SER A 27 0.35 -12.24 1.92
N LYS A 28 0.16 -13.14 2.90
CA LYS A 28 -0.53 -12.80 4.16
C LYS A 28 0.21 -11.73 4.95
N LEU A 29 1.54 -11.78 4.97
CA LEU A 29 2.35 -10.81 5.73
C LEU A 29 2.34 -9.40 5.12
N LEU A 30 2.08 -9.29 3.79
CA LEU A 30 2.05 -8.00 3.10
C LEU A 30 0.90 -7.09 3.57
N PHE A 31 -0.24 -7.68 3.94
CA PHE A 31 -1.44 -6.96 4.37
C PHE A 31 -1.60 -6.92 5.90
N GLY A 32 -0.80 -7.68 6.62
CA GLY A 32 -0.84 -7.82 8.08
C GLY A 32 -0.86 -9.27 8.54
N SER A 33 -0.95 -9.47 9.84
CA SER A 33 -1.03 -10.79 10.49
C SER A 33 -2.20 -10.83 11.47
N ASN A 34 -2.74 -12.03 11.68
CA ASN A 34 -3.71 -12.30 12.74
C ASN A 34 -3.12 -13.17 13.87
N GLU A 35 -1.81 -13.33 13.90
CA GLU A 35 -1.15 -14.09 14.96
C GLU A 35 -1.28 -13.38 16.31
N ASN A 36 -1.51 -14.17 17.36
CA ASN A 36 -1.62 -13.64 18.71
C ASN A 36 -0.33 -12.89 19.11
N GLY A 37 -0.47 -11.66 19.59
CA GLY A 37 0.65 -10.82 20.00
C GLY A 37 1.19 -9.87 18.92
N THR A 38 0.70 -9.93 17.70
CA THR A 38 1.08 -8.94 16.69
C THR A 38 0.56 -7.57 17.06
N ALA A 39 1.48 -6.63 17.31
CA ALA A 39 1.16 -5.22 17.51
C ALA A 39 1.26 -4.52 16.16
N GLY A 40 0.16 -3.92 15.68
CA GLY A 40 0.13 -3.24 14.38
C GLY A 40 -1.12 -2.39 14.23
N LEU A 41 -1.21 -1.66 13.12
CA LEU A 41 -2.44 -0.98 12.72
C LEU A 41 -3.53 -2.04 12.47
N ILE A 42 -4.72 -1.79 12.98
CA ILE A 42 -5.90 -2.63 12.70
C ILE A 42 -6.25 -2.45 11.23
N ALA A 43 -6.31 -3.55 10.48
CA ALA A 43 -6.54 -3.59 9.04
C ALA A 43 -7.83 -4.36 8.72
N ILE A 44 -8.82 -3.66 8.14
CA ILE A 44 -10.12 -4.22 7.79
C ILE A 44 -10.33 -4.08 6.29
N ILE A 45 -10.58 -5.20 5.61
CA ILE A 45 -10.96 -5.19 4.20
C ILE A 45 -12.48 -5.02 4.05
N TYR A 46 -12.89 -4.19 3.11
CA TYR A 46 -14.25 -3.98 2.66
C TYR A 46 -14.36 -4.38 1.19
N ASP A 47 -15.42 -5.08 0.84
CA ASP A 47 -15.80 -5.30 -0.56
C ASP A 47 -16.95 -4.37 -0.93
N LEU A 48 -16.67 -3.38 -1.76
CA LEU A 48 -17.67 -2.38 -2.13
C LEU A 48 -18.74 -2.92 -3.12
N LYS A 49 -18.54 -4.11 -3.70
CA LYS A 49 -19.46 -4.74 -4.65
C LYS A 49 -20.65 -5.41 -3.98
N GLN A 50 -20.59 -5.64 -2.66
CA GLN A 50 -21.63 -6.36 -1.95
C GLN A 50 -21.89 -5.79 -0.54
N THR A 51 -23.09 -6.06 -0.05
CA THR A 51 -23.52 -5.72 1.31
C THR A 51 -22.98 -6.76 2.31
N GLN A 52 -23.18 -6.52 3.61
CA GLN A 52 -22.86 -7.49 4.65
C GLN A 52 -23.65 -8.82 4.52
N ALA A 53 -24.82 -8.78 3.89
CA ALA A 53 -25.60 -9.98 3.55
C ALA A 53 -25.18 -10.63 2.21
N MET A 54 -24.04 -10.22 1.64
CA MET A 54 -23.51 -10.70 0.34
C MET A 54 -24.45 -10.44 -0.85
N GLN A 55 -25.33 -9.44 -0.73
CA GLN A 55 -26.17 -8.99 -1.84
C GLN A 55 -25.41 -7.93 -2.66
N PRO A 56 -25.57 -7.87 -3.99
CA PRO A 56 -24.94 -6.84 -4.82
C PRO A 56 -25.24 -5.42 -4.32
N SER A 57 -24.21 -4.59 -4.23
CA SER A 57 -24.32 -3.18 -3.84
C SER A 57 -24.51 -2.24 -5.04
N HIS A 58 -24.43 -2.78 -6.27
CA HIS A 58 -24.45 -2.05 -7.53
C HIS A 58 -23.27 -1.07 -7.73
N VAL A 59 -22.19 -1.24 -6.96
CA VAL A 59 -20.95 -0.49 -7.17
C VAL A 59 -20.25 -1.01 -8.42
N THR A 60 -19.96 -0.06 -9.32
CA THR A 60 -19.20 -0.28 -10.55
C THR A 60 -17.82 0.40 -10.44
N GLN A 61 -16.98 0.24 -11.43
CA GLN A 61 -15.71 0.99 -11.50
C GLN A 61 -15.91 2.51 -11.50
N ASP A 62 -16.99 2.99 -12.14
CA ASP A 62 -17.32 4.42 -12.22
C ASP A 62 -17.83 4.98 -10.88
N THR A 63 -18.52 4.16 -10.08
CA THR A 63 -19.06 4.57 -8.79
C THR A 63 -18.14 4.27 -7.60
N TYR A 64 -17.03 3.59 -7.83
CA TYR A 64 -16.02 3.30 -6.81
C TYR A 64 -15.41 4.58 -6.21
N GLN A 65 -14.87 5.46 -7.06
CA GLN A 65 -14.23 6.70 -6.61
C GLN A 65 -15.19 7.63 -5.85
N PRO A 66 -16.44 7.87 -6.27
CA PRO A 66 -17.43 8.63 -5.49
C PRO A 66 -17.63 8.16 -4.05
N ILE A 67 -17.61 6.84 -3.80
CA ILE A 67 -17.75 6.29 -2.43
C ILE A 67 -16.56 6.66 -1.58
N ILE A 68 -15.34 6.50 -2.11
CA ILE A 68 -14.13 6.87 -1.40
C ILE A 68 -14.10 8.38 -1.16
N ASN A 69 -14.48 9.19 -2.16
CA ASN A 69 -14.59 10.63 -2.01
C ASN A 69 -15.53 11.01 -0.85
N GLN A 70 -16.67 10.33 -0.72
CA GLN A 70 -17.61 10.56 0.37
C GLN A 70 -16.96 10.22 1.71
N PHE A 71 -16.32 9.06 1.85
CA PHE A 71 -15.65 8.63 3.07
C PHE A 71 -14.58 9.63 3.51
N LEU A 72 -13.69 10.05 2.60
CA LEU A 72 -12.63 11.00 2.91
C LEU A 72 -13.17 12.40 3.27
N LYS A 73 -14.20 12.89 2.54
CA LYS A 73 -14.82 14.20 2.79
C LYS A 73 -15.56 14.28 4.13
N GLN A 74 -16.12 13.17 4.59
CA GLN A 74 -16.82 13.10 5.87
C GLN A 74 -15.88 12.84 7.06
N GLY A 75 -14.57 13.16 6.91
CA GLY A 75 -13.62 13.02 8.00
C GLY A 75 -13.29 11.57 8.33
N TRP A 76 -13.29 10.69 7.34
CA TRP A 76 -12.99 9.26 7.50
C TRP A 76 -14.04 8.52 8.36
N ASP A 77 -15.30 8.95 8.27
CA ASP A 77 -16.41 8.34 9.00
C ASP A 77 -16.73 6.94 8.44
N GLU A 78 -16.44 5.92 9.22
CA GLU A 78 -16.70 4.51 8.85
C GLU A 78 -18.20 4.23 8.59
N SER A 79 -19.11 5.08 9.03
CA SER A 79 -20.55 4.93 8.75
C SER A 79 -20.84 4.87 7.25
N VAL A 80 -20.05 5.56 6.41
CA VAL A 80 -20.10 5.51 4.95
C VAL A 80 -19.88 4.10 4.42
N LEU A 81 -19.02 3.33 5.10
CA LEU A 81 -18.61 1.99 4.70
C LEU A 81 -19.49 0.89 5.29
N ASN A 82 -20.33 1.17 6.29
CA ASN A 82 -21.13 0.18 7.02
C ASN A 82 -22.14 -0.58 6.15
N ARG A 83 -22.52 -0.03 5.00
CA ARG A 83 -23.42 -0.71 4.04
C ARG A 83 -22.72 -1.81 3.23
N PHE A 84 -21.41 -1.84 3.20
CA PHE A 84 -20.63 -2.79 2.43
C PHE A 84 -20.19 -3.98 3.26
N PHE A 85 -19.90 -5.07 2.58
CA PHE A 85 -19.29 -6.22 3.23
C PHE A 85 -17.96 -5.84 3.85
N ARG A 86 -17.77 -6.27 5.10
CA ARG A 86 -16.49 -6.20 5.79
C ARG A 86 -16.22 -7.49 6.55
N ILE A 87 -14.95 -7.82 6.71
CA ILE A 87 -14.57 -8.95 7.54
C ILE A 87 -14.80 -8.65 9.03
N THR A 88 -14.99 -9.72 9.81
CA THR A 88 -15.16 -9.62 11.27
C THR A 88 -13.83 -9.78 12.03
N ARG A 89 -12.82 -10.37 11.41
CA ARG A 89 -11.49 -10.56 12.02
C ARG A 89 -10.48 -9.70 11.29
N PRO A 90 -10.00 -8.60 11.90
CA PRO A 90 -8.99 -7.75 11.29
C PRO A 90 -7.64 -8.46 11.19
N LEU A 91 -6.78 -7.97 10.30
CA LEU A 91 -5.35 -8.20 10.39
C LEU A 91 -4.69 -7.05 11.15
N TYR A 92 -3.44 -7.26 11.56
CA TYR A 92 -2.60 -6.25 12.20
C TYR A 92 -1.37 -6.03 11.33
N SER A 93 -1.18 -4.80 10.83
CA SER A 93 -0.08 -4.47 9.94
C SER A 93 0.96 -3.60 10.63
N THR A 94 2.22 -3.95 10.45
CA THR A 94 3.35 -3.19 10.97
C THR A 94 4.00 -2.28 9.94
N GLN A 95 3.58 -2.36 8.67
CA GLN A 95 4.07 -1.53 7.57
C GLN A 95 3.08 -1.54 6.40
N ILE A 96 3.15 -0.52 5.54
CA ILE A 96 2.43 -0.49 4.27
C ILE A 96 3.48 -0.41 3.15
N PHE A 97 3.96 -1.58 2.77
CA PHE A 97 4.90 -1.73 1.66
C PHE A 97 4.57 -3.02 0.92
N ILE A 98 3.71 -2.89 -0.09
CA ILE A 98 3.20 -3.99 -0.88
C ILE A 98 3.79 -3.84 -2.28
N PRO A 99 4.72 -4.73 -2.69
CA PRO A 99 5.28 -4.72 -4.03
C PRO A 99 4.20 -5.06 -5.06
N ARG A 100 4.53 -4.97 -6.35
CA ARG A 100 3.62 -5.36 -7.42
C ARG A 100 3.23 -6.83 -7.30
N ILE A 101 1.95 -7.08 -7.10
CA ILE A 101 1.33 -8.40 -6.91
C ILE A 101 -0.03 -8.44 -7.59
N ASP A 102 -0.66 -9.62 -7.65
CA ASP A 102 -2.06 -9.77 -8.07
C ASP A 102 -3.02 -9.18 -7.02
N ALA A 103 -4.03 -8.43 -7.47
CA ALA A 103 -5.02 -7.77 -6.60
C ALA A 103 -5.84 -8.77 -5.77
N GLY A 104 -5.96 -10.04 -6.22
CA GLY A 104 -6.58 -11.12 -5.47
C GLY A 104 -5.77 -11.57 -4.24
N SER A 105 -4.52 -11.10 -4.11
CA SER A 105 -3.69 -11.37 -2.93
C SER A 105 -4.28 -10.73 -1.66
N ALA A 106 -4.98 -9.59 -1.77
CA ALA A 106 -5.65 -8.97 -0.63
C ALA A 106 -6.79 -9.85 -0.09
N PRO A 107 -7.85 -10.20 -0.86
CA PRO A 107 -8.88 -11.12 -0.37
C PRO A 107 -8.32 -12.42 0.19
N LYS A 108 -7.27 -12.97 -0.43
CA LYS A 108 -6.60 -14.20 0.02
C LYS A 108 -5.89 -14.02 1.37
N ALA A 109 -5.24 -12.89 1.60
CA ALA A 109 -4.60 -12.60 2.87
C ALA A 109 -5.62 -12.60 4.03
N TYR A 110 -6.83 -12.14 3.77
CA TYR A 110 -7.95 -12.12 4.71
C TYR A 110 -8.76 -13.43 4.75
N GLY A 111 -8.44 -14.42 3.90
CA GLY A 111 -9.15 -15.71 3.84
C GLY A 111 -10.56 -15.60 3.27
N VAL A 112 -10.83 -14.61 2.43
CA VAL A 112 -12.16 -14.31 1.86
C VAL A 112 -12.21 -14.39 0.34
N GLU A 113 -11.19 -14.94 -0.31
CA GLU A 113 -11.05 -15.05 -1.76
C GLU A 113 -12.18 -15.86 -2.43
N LYS A 114 -12.90 -16.69 -1.67
CA LYS A 114 -14.02 -17.48 -2.18
C LYS A 114 -15.22 -16.61 -2.57
N PHE A 115 -15.39 -15.46 -1.92
CA PHE A 115 -16.54 -14.58 -2.10
C PHE A 115 -16.19 -13.11 -2.34
N VAL A 116 -14.98 -12.65 -2.02
CA VAL A 116 -14.49 -11.32 -2.37
C VAL A 116 -13.62 -11.42 -3.63
N LYS A 117 -14.09 -10.83 -4.72
CA LYS A 117 -13.34 -10.76 -5.98
C LYS A 117 -12.24 -9.71 -5.94
N PRO A 118 -11.19 -9.81 -6.79
CA PRO A 118 -9.99 -8.95 -6.71
C PRO A 118 -10.21 -7.50 -7.20
N SER A 119 -11.43 -7.03 -7.32
CA SER A 119 -11.75 -5.65 -7.75
C SER A 119 -12.64 -4.96 -6.74
N SER A 120 -12.64 -3.62 -6.76
CA SER A 120 -13.51 -2.74 -5.97
C SER A 120 -13.52 -3.09 -4.47
N TRP A 121 -12.34 -3.35 -3.92
CA TRP A 121 -12.14 -3.49 -2.49
C TRP A 121 -11.31 -2.33 -1.94
N ILE A 122 -11.44 -2.09 -0.66
CA ILE A 122 -10.57 -1.19 0.10
C ILE A 122 -10.12 -1.89 1.39
N ILE A 123 -8.96 -1.49 1.88
CA ILE A 123 -8.47 -1.84 3.22
C ILE A 123 -8.31 -0.55 4.00
N HIS A 124 -8.95 -0.47 5.16
CA HIS A 124 -8.78 0.63 6.09
C HIS A 124 -7.87 0.16 7.24
N TYR A 125 -6.72 0.83 7.37
CA TYR A 125 -5.76 0.65 8.46
C TYR A 125 -5.92 1.80 9.42
N LYS A 126 -5.94 1.51 10.72
CA LYS A 126 -6.02 2.55 11.75
C LYS A 126 -5.28 2.20 13.03
N GLY A 127 -4.82 3.22 13.73
CA GLY A 127 -4.18 3.11 15.03
C GLY A 127 -3.60 4.44 15.49
N GLN A 128 -3.05 4.44 16.69
CA GLN A 128 -2.36 5.59 17.22
C GLN A 128 -0.85 5.37 17.18
N VAL A 129 -0.12 6.35 16.63
CA VAL A 129 1.32 6.25 16.46
C VAL A 129 2.02 7.55 16.85
N SER A 130 3.33 7.47 17.15
CA SER A 130 4.19 8.64 17.23
C SER A 130 5.48 8.41 16.45
N PRO A 131 6.15 9.48 15.98
CA PRO A 131 7.43 9.35 15.29
C PRO A 131 8.53 8.87 16.25
N PRO A 132 9.64 8.34 15.70
CA PRO A 132 10.77 7.87 16.51
C PRO A 132 11.50 8.98 17.27
N GLU A 133 11.36 10.23 16.82
CA GLU A 133 11.94 11.43 17.43
C GLU A 133 11.13 12.69 17.08
N ASP A 134 11.30 13.77 17.80
CA ASP A 134 10.67 15.07 17.49
C ASP A 134 11.11 15.56 16.10
N GLY A 135 10.20 16.19 15.37
CA GLY A 135 10.54 16.78 14.07
C GLY A 135 9.34 17.16 13.23
N THR A 136 9.66 17.72 12.07
CA THR A 136 8.68 17.98 11.02
C THR A 136 8.76 16.85 10.00
N TYR A 137 7.66 16.16 9.81
CA TYR A 137 7.56 14.98 8.95
C TYR A 137 6.51 15.19 7.87
N ARG A 138 6.65 14.49 6.77
CA ARG A 138 5.57 14.26 5.83
C ARG A 138 5.51 12.80 5.42
N LEU A 139 4.32 12.33 5.13
CA LEU A 139 4.11 11.02 4.54
C LEU A 139 4.23 11.13 3.03
N VAL A 140 4.71 10.08 2.38
CA VAL A 140 4.91 10.04 0.93
C VAL A 140 4.33 8.71 0.43
N ALA A 141 3.42 8.78 -0.52
CA ALA A 141 2.61 7.65 -0.89
C ALA A 141 2.52 7.41 -2.40
N TYR A 142 2.32 6.16 -2.76
CA TYR A 142 1.83 5.72 -4.06
C TYR A 142 1.05 4.43 -3.91
N ALA A 143 -0.01 4.26 -4.69
CA ALA A 143 -0.62 2.97 -4.93
C ALA A 143 -1.25 2.90 -6.31
N ASP A 144 -1.41 1.70 -6.79
CA ASP A 144 -2.31 1.28 -7.86
C ASP A 144 -3.49 0.56 -7.18
N ASP A 145 -4.68 1.23 -6.98
CA ASP A 145 -5.13 2.55 -7.49
C ASP A 145 -4.97 3.72 -6.51
N ILE A 146 -5.17 3.53 -5.21
CA ILE A 146 -5.19 4.60 -4.20
C ILE A 146 -4.54 4.18 -2.88
N LEU A 147 -3.73 5.09 -2.32
CA LEU A 147 -3.34 5.11 -0.92
C LEU A 147 -3.58 6.51 -0.37
N ALA A 148 -4.57 6.66 0.50
CA ALA A 148 -4.85 7.92 1.20
C ALA A 148 -4.44 7.80 2.67
N VAL A 149 -3.98 8.91 3.26
CA VAL A 149 -3.56 8.97 4.66
C VAL A 149 -4.22 10.17 5.34
N ALA A 150 -4.76 9.93 6.54
CA ALA A 150 -5.19 11.00 7.44
C ALA A 150 -4.42 10.95 8.77
N VAL A 151 -4.21 12.12 9.31
CA VAL A 151 -3.71 12.34 10.67
C VAL A 151 -4.77 13.15 11.41
N ASN A 152 -5.24 12.62 12.55
CA ASN A 152 -6.31 13.22 13.34
C ASN A 152 -7.54 13.59 12.48
N ASN A 153 -8.02 12.65 11.69
CA ASN A 153 -9.15 12.75 10.75
C ASN A 153 -8.98 13.76 9.60
N LYS A 154 -7.79 14.34 9.43
CA LYS A 154 -7.50 15.25 8.32
C LYS A 154 -6.66 14.53 7.27
N THR A 155 -7.15 14.46 6.03
CA THR A 155 -6.36 13.92 4.91
C THR A 155 -5.10 14.79 4.68
N VAL A 156 -3.93 14.13 4.68
CA VAL A 156 -2.62 14.79 4.59
C VAL A 156 -1.76 14.26 3.42
N CYS A 157 -2.16 13.15 2.80
CA CYS A 157 -1.47 12.58 1.65
C CYS A 157 -2.41 11.69 0.86
N ILE A 158 -2.35 11.75 -0.47
CA ILE A 158 -3.03 10.80 -1.36
C ILE A 158 -2.08 10.44 -2.51
N GLY A 159 -1.61 9.19 -2.56
CA GLY A 159 -0.88 8.59 -3.66
C GLY A 159 -1.81 7.82 -4.58
N LEU A 160 -1.71 8.01 -5.89
CA LEU A 160 -2.71 7.54 -6.86
C LEU A 160 -2.08 6.92 -8.10
N HIS A 161 -2.77 5.94 -8.66
CA HIS A 161 -2.64 5.62 -10.07
C HIS A 161 -3.12 6.81 -10.94
N PRO A 162 -2.47 7.11 -12.09
CA PRO A 162 -2.82 8.27 -12.93
C PRO A 162 -4.27 8.32 -13.44
N SER A 163 -4.97 7.18 -13.46
CA SER A 163 -6.40 7.13 -13.85
C SER A 163 -7.38 7.64 -12.78
N MET A 164 -6.89 7.92 -11.57
CA MET A 164 -7.70 8.38 -10.44
C MET A 164 -7.53 9.88 -10.22
N ASN A 165 -8.56 10.54 -9.67
CA ASN A 165 -8.51 11.97 -9.38
C ASN A 165 -9.24 12.30 -8.07
N PHE A 166 -8.49 12.74 -7.09
CA PHE A 166 -8.98 13.16 -5.78
C PHE A 166 -8.65 14.63 -5.46
N SER A 167 -8.35 15.45 -6.47
CA SER A 167 -7.96 16.87 -6.29
C SER A 167 -9.02 17.72 -5.58
N GLY A 168 -10.29 17.29 -5.58
CA GLY A 168 -11.37 17.92 -4.81
C GLY A 168 -11.41 17.54 -3.32
N ILE A 169 -10.53 16.64 -2.88
CA ILE A 169 -10.35 16.23 -1.47
C ILE A 169 -9.05 16.81 -0.92
N TRP A 170 -7.96 16.47 -1.60
CA TRP A 170 -6.61 16.86 -1.24
C TRP A 170 -5.72 16.86 -2.49
N LYS A 171 -4.74 17.72 -2.53
CA LYS A 171 -3.77 17.81 -3.63
C LYS A 171 -2.41 18.21 -3.07
N SER A 172 -1.37 17.52 -3.50
CA SER A 172 0.01 17.90 -3.19
C SER A 172 0.35 19.28 -3.78
N THR A 173 1.08 20.07 -3.03
CA THR A 173 1.69 21.31 -3.49
C THR A 173 3.09 21.10 -4.08
N GLU A 174 3.62 19.90 -3.94
CA GLU A 174 4.96 19.51 -4.40
C GLU A 174 4.92 18.93 -5.81
N LYS A 175 6.07 18.94 -6.46
CA LYS A 175 6.27 18.18 -7.71
C LYS A 175 6.21 16.68 -7.41
N PRO A 176 5.76 15.85 -8.36
CA PRO A 176 5.81 14.40 -8.22
C PRO A 176 7.22 13.92 -7.89
N GLY A 177 7.31 12.91 -7.02
CA GLY A 177 8.55 12.25 -6.65
C GLY A 177 9.00 11.18 -7.63
N ALA A 178 9.81 10.23 -7.16
CA ALA A 178 10.32 9.11 -7.95
C ALA A 178 9.19 8.32 -8.62
N VAL A 179 9.49 7.75 -9.79
CA VAL A 179 8.56 6.84 -10.49
C VAL A 179 8.38 5.57 -9.65
N ALA A 180 7.14 5.23 -9.39
CA ALA A 180 6.73 4.03 -8.68
C ALA A 180 5.71 3.28 -9.53
N PHE A 181 6.11 2.20 -10.16
CA PHE A 181 5.30 1.42 -11.07
C PHE A 181 4.70 2.25 -12.25
N ASN A 182 3.39 2.51 -12.28
CA ASN A 182 2.71 3.27 -13.36
C ASN A 182 2.52 4.76 -13.04
N GLY A 183 3.02 5.25 -11.92
CA GLY A 183 2.86 6.64 -11.48
C GLY A 183 4.06 7.13 -10.68
N ASN A 184 3.84 8.13 -9.88
CA ASN A 184 4.89 8.77 -9.10
C ASN A 184 4.53 8.83 -7.62
N LEU A 185 5.55 8.78 -6.77
CA LEU A 185 5.40 9.10 -5.36
C LEU A 185 4.80 10.50 -5.19
N THR A 186 3.82 10.63 -4.32
CA THR A 186 3.16 11.89 -3.99
C THR A 186 3.57 12.32 -2.58
N TYR A 187 4.09 13.53 -2.45
CA TYR A 187 4.47 14.12 -1.18
C TYR A 187 3.27 14.74 -0.48
N GLY A 188 3.06 14.34 0.79
CA GLY A 188 2.01 14.86 1.66
C GLY A 188 2.34 16.19 2.32
N ASP A 189 1.42 16.65 3.18
CA ASP A 189 1.58 17.86 3.98
C ASP A 189 2.69 17.67 5.03
N TRP A 190 3.41 18.75 5.34
CA TRP A 190 4.34 18.78 6.46
C TRP A 190 3.60 18.87 7.80
N LEU A 191 3.98 18.03 8.75
CA LEU A 191 3.39 17.87 10.07
C LEU A 191 4.47 18.01 11.15
N VAL A 192 4.26 18.88 12.12
CA VAL A 192 5.11 18.95 13.31
C VAL A 192 4.65 17.88 14.29
N LEU A 193 5.49 16.86 14.47
CA LEU A 193 5.17 15.69 15.29
C LEU A 193 6.19 15.54 16.42
N LYS A 194 5.73 15.02 17.56
CA LYS A 194 6.57 14.79 18.72
C LYS A 194 6.62 13.32 19.08
N LYS A 195 7.81 12.87 19.47
CA LYS A 195 8.02 11.55 20.04
C LYS A 195 7.14 11.37 21.27
N ASP A 196 6.59 10.16 21.41
CA ASP A 196 5.72 9.76 22.52
C ASP A 196 4.40 10.56 22.66
N GLN A 197 4.09 11.45 21.70
CA GLN A 197 2.78 12.06 21.56
C GLN A 197 2.00 11.33 20.47
N PRO A 198 0.93 10.59 20.81
CA PRO A 198 0.16 9.84 19.84
C PRO A 198 -0.62 10.77 18.90
N ILE A 199 -0.66 10.39 17.63
CA ILE A 199 -1.57 10.90 16.62
C ILE A 199 -2.47 9.77 16.16
N ASP A 200 -3.73 10.06 15.86
CA ASP A 200 -4.61 9.12 15.17
C ASP A 200 -4.16 9.03 13.72
N LEU A 201 -3.87 7.81 13.26
CA LEU A 201 -3.44 7.54 11.90
C LEU A 201 -4.46 6.61 11.23
N ASP A 202 -5.01 7.10 10.12
CA ASP A 202 -5.87 6.34 9.21
C ASP A 202 -5.20 6.22 7.85
N ILE A 203 -5.21 5.02 7.27
CA ILE A 203 -4.70 4.75 5.93
C ILE A 203 -5.74 3.94 5.18
N LEU A 204 -6.15 4.43 4.00
CA LEU A 204 -7.00 3.70 3.07
C LEU A 204 -6.15 3.26 1.90
N VAL A 205 -6.19 1.96 1.61
CA VAL A 205 -5.59 1.38 0.42
C VAL A 205 -6.70 0.73 -0.39
N GLY A 206 -6.71 0.90 -1.71
CA GLY A 206 -7.81 0.37 -2.51
C GLY A 206 -7.43 0.02 -3.93
N GLU A 207 -8.19 -0.90 -4.47
CA GLU A 207 -8.05 -1.45 -5.81
C GLU A 207 -9.40 -1.41 -6.53
N ARG A 208 -9.43 -0.88 -7.76
CA ARG A 208 -10.67 -0.65 -8.49
C ARG A 208 -10.96 -1.72 -9.56
N PRO A 209 -10.13 -1.89 -10.60
CA PRO A 209 -10.50 -2.79 -11.69
C PRO A 209 -10.16 -4.26 -11.42
N GLY A 210 -9.23 -4.54 -10.52
CA GLY A 210 -8.54 -5.83 -10.41
C GLY A 210 -7.33 -5.91 -11.35
N GLY A 211 -6.56 -6.97 -11.23
CA GLY A 211 -5.34 -7.17 -11.98
C GLY A 211 -4.10 -7.03 -11.10
N GLU A 212 -3.21 -6.11 -11.42
CA GLU A 212 -2.01 -5.86 -10.61
C GLU A 212 -2.25 -4.75 -9.60
N PHE A 213 -1.61 -4.88 -8.46
CA PHE A 213 -1.75 -3.98 -7.31
C PHE A 213 -0.40 -3.72 -6.67
N CYS A 214 -0.19 -2.52 -6.16
CA CYS A 214 0.91 -2.19 -5.26
C CYS A 214 0.55 -1.03 -4.33
N ALA A 215 1.22 -0.92 -3.18
CA ALA A 215 1.03 0.21 -2.26
C ALA A 215 2.30 0.48 -1.46
N PHE A 216 2.75 1.73 -1.47
CA PHE A 216 3.95 2.17 -0.77
C PHE A 216 3.64 3.38 0.12
N LEU A 217 3.90 3.25 1.42
CA LEU A 217 3.88 4.36 2.36
C LEU A 217 5.28 4.58 2.93
N LEU A 218 5.83 5.73 2.60
CA LEU A 218 7.14 6.19 3.02
C LEU A 218 6.97 7.43 3.90
N TYR A 219 8.06 7.89 4.51
CA TYR A 219 8.07 9.18 5.19
C TYR A 219 9.34 9.97 4.88
N GLN A 220 9.27 11.27 5.05
CA GLN A 220 10.39 12.17 4.98
C GLN A 220 10.41 13.07 6.22
N LYS A 221 11.59 13.28 6.82
CA LYS A 221 11.80 14.23 7.90
C LYS A 221 12.54 15.45 7.37
N GLN A 222 12.07 16.63 7.72
CA GLN A 222 12.71 17.88 7.32
C GLN A 222 14.10 18.01 7.95
N GLY A 223 15.06 18.46 7.16
CA GLY A 223 16.44 18.61 7.62
C GLY A 223 17.29 17.34 7.57
N GLU A 224 16.72 16.18 7.24
CA GLU A 224 17.50 14.96 6.99
C GLU A 224 18.01 14.92 5.54
N THR A 225 19.21 14.36 5.37
CA THR A 225 19.80 14.09 4.05
C THR A 225 19.53 12.63 3.66
N TYR A 226 19.04 12.42 2.46
CA TYR A 226 18.75 11.10 1.89
C TYR A 226 19.69 10.82 0.72
N GLN A 227 19.99 9.56 0.49
CA GLN A 227 20.60 9.14 -0.77
C GLN A 227 19.63 9.38 -1.92
N ASN A 228 20.15 9.72 -3.07
CA ASN A 228 19.33 9.90 -4.26
C ASN A 228 19.41 8.70 -5.19
N ASP A 229 18.31 8.45 -5.90
CA ASP A 229 18.31 7.56 -7.05
C ASP A 229 19.07 8.18 -8.23
N PRO A 230 19.32 7.45 -9.34
CA PRO A 230 20.01 7.98 -10.50
C PRO A 230 19.30 9.18 -11.18
N ALA A 231 17.99 9.38 -10.91
CA ALA A 231 17.21 10.50 -11.43
C ALA A 231 17.25 11.72 -10.50
N GLY A 232 17.94 11.63 -9.35
CA GLY A 232 18.07 12.70 -8.36
C GLY A 232 16.94 12.76 -7.32
N ASN A 233 16.04 11.78 -7.28
CA ASN A 233 15.00 11.74 -6.27
C ASN A 233 15.52 11.10 -4.97
N PRO A 234 15.08 11.58 -3.78
CA PRO A 234 15.48 10.99 -2.53
C PRO A 234 14.93 9.58 -2.35
N ILE A 235 15.77 8.65 -1.92
CA ILE A 235 15.39 7.29 -1.50
C ILE A 235 14.90 7.37 -0.07
N LEU A 236 13.60 7.29 0.13
CA LEU A 236 12.95 7.57 1.41
C LEU A 236 12.77 6.32 2.27
N PRO A 237 12.73 6.47 3.61
CA PRO A 237 12.46 5.37 4.51
C PRO A 237 10.99 4.91 4.46
N VAL A 238 10.78 3.60 4.54
CA VAL A 238 9.45 2.99 4.67
C VAL A 238 8.84 3.35 6.02
N PHE A 239 7.54 3.70 6.02
CA PHE A 239 6.77 3.79 7.26
C PHE A 239 6.58 2.40 7.85
N GLN A 240 7.08 2.19 9.07
CA GLN A 240 6.99 0.91 9.77
C GLN A 240 6.86 1.10 11.29
N LEU A 241 6.21 0.15 11.97
CA LEU A 241 5.97 0.14 13.41
C LEU A 241 6.89 -0.82 14.17
N SER A 242 7.59 -1.68 13.46
CA SER A 242 8.53 -2.64 14.04
C SER A 242 9.72 -2.83 13.11
N ASP A 243 10.82 -3.28 13.66
CA ASP A 243 12.05 -3.55 12.91
C ASP A 243 11.97 -4.90 12.18
N VAL A 244 10.92 -5.08 11.37
CA VAL A 244 10.75 -6.24 10.52
C VAL A 244 11.39 -6.00 9.15
N GLY A 245 11.91 -7.06 8.56
CA GLY A 245 12.40 -7.01 7.18
C GLY A 245 11.27 -6.64 6.22
N ILE A 246 11.63 -6.04 5.09
CA ILE A 246 10.67 -5.75 4.03
C ILE A 246 10.32 -7.06 3.33
N PRO A 247 9.03 -7.40 3.22
CA PRO A 247 8.60 -8.63 2.56
C PRO A 247 9.13 -8.69 1.13
N GLY A 248 9.68 -9.87 0.73
CA GLY A 248 10.22 -10.09 -0.60
C GLY A 248 11.69 -9.74 -0.79
N GLY A 249 12.41 -9.29 0.25
CA GLY A 249 13.89 -9.18 0.27
C GLY A 249 14.51 -8.17 -0.70
N LYS A 250 13.72 -7.49 -1.53
CA LYS A 250 14.17 -6.41 -2.41
C LYS A 250 13.32 -5.19 -2.15
N LEU A 251 13.92 -4.19 -1.50
CA LEU A 251 13.39 -2.82 -1.55
C LEU A 251 13.24 -2.41 -3.01
N ALA A 252 12.10 -1.83 -3.36
CA ALA A 252 12.04 -1.05 -4.57
C ALA A 252 13.18 -0.02 -4.52
N PRO A 253 13.82 0.33 -5.66
CA PRO A 253 14.97 1.25 -5.68
C PRO A 253 14.67 2.64 -5.10
N LEU A 254 13.41 2.92 -4.75
CA LEU A 254 12.91 4.20 -4.23
C LEU A 254 12.71 4.22 -2.71
N ALA A 255 13.05 3.17 -1.99
CA ALA A 255 12.82 3.09 -0.56
C ALA A 255 13.99 2.45 0.19
N THR A 256 14.17 2.84 1.44
CA THR A 256 15.12 2.27 2.39
C THR A 256 14.39 1.87 3.67
N LYS A 257 15.07 1.14 4.54
CA LYS A 257 14.53 0.76 5.84
C LYS A 257 14.31 2.01 6.70
N GLY A 258 13.12 2.16 7.26
CA GLY A 258 12.79 3.26 8.16
C GLY A 258 13.13 2.97 9.63
N LYS A 259 13.24 4.01 10.46
CA LYS A 259 13.18 3.86 11.91
C LYS A 259 11.75 3.49 12.30
N PRO A 260 11.51 2.52 13.23
CA PRO A 260 10.17 2.19 13.67
C PRO A 260 9.46 3.37 14.35
N TRP A 261 8.21 3.62 13.97
CA TRP A 261 7.30 4.50 14.68
C TRP A 261 6.71 3.74 15.86
N LYS A 262 6.46 4.41 16.97
CA LYS A 262 5.86 3.79 18.15
C LYS A 262 4.36 3.66 17.97
N LEU A 263 3.85 2.43 18.16
CA LEU A 263 2.42 2.16 18.23
C LEU A 263 1.92 2.36 19.66
N PHE A 264 0.73 2.96 19.80
CA PHE A 264 -0.03 3.05 21.05
C PHE A 264 -1.26 2.13 20.95
N ARG A 265 -1.70 1.63 22.08
CA ARG A 265 -2.88 0.73 22.17
C ARG A 265 -4.13 1.54 22.44
#